data_0f18fb43b1d30eaa20ec01ed5092fae6
#
_entry.id   0f18fb43b1d30eaa20ec01ed5092fae6
#
_cell.length_a   1.000
_cell.length_b   1.000
_cell.length_c   1.000
_cell.angle_alpha   90.00
_cell.angle_beta   90.00
_cell.angle_gamma   90.00
#
_symmetry.space_group_name_H-M   'P 1'
#
loop_
_entity.id
_entity.type
_entity.pdbx_description
1 polymer ?
#
loop_
_entity_poly.entity_id
_entity_poly.type
_entity_poly.pdbx_seq_one_letter_code
_entity_poly.pdbx_strand_id
1 'polypeptide(L)'
;MFTLKSSQVFEKSKKSNVQVLPPVISSSFLLFSKFYSRNLSPVGDFPRRVSIGELLYQDSSNKILSPVNGLAFLNPQENNISLRIDGELNFKPTYEKKDYNINEIKSRLNDLGIVSLDFNCEPFSKFLEEFSGSKESLIVFSPLTAEGNYDYKSVILSKYKPEFDTFKKSLEKAFSNSKIFDFLIEKKVNYKYPDGLYELFLKKYCNVTQPNFINHNNILFIGPETLYYILQALYYNSPFHERLVSVNILNKKGKFEGETKYFNIKNGTNLTNFFQYFKSKYKYNYFTTNSLYNKEPVLEIGDDYIYNMYNHSSFYICETKNSSITEGICIDCGDCNYYCPVNANPKALLNINITDFKIDICINCGICTVFCPANIDFQNRIKKERGN
;
A
#
# COMPACT_ATOMS: atom_id res chain seq x y z
N MET A 1 -12.67 12.63 12.56
CA MET A 1 -11.83 11.56 13.10
C MET A 1 -12.74 10.45 13.56
N PHE A 2 -12.59 9.24 13.02
CA PHE A 2 -13.33 8.10 13.51
C PHE A 2 -12.64 7.60 14.78
N THR A 3 -13.19 7.87 15.96
CA THR A 3 -12.75 7.21 17.19
C THR A 3 -13.26 5.78 17.17
N LEU A 4 -12.48 4.87 16.63
CA LEU A 4 -12.70 3.46 16.87
C LEU A 4 -12.43 3.20 18.35
N LYS A 5 -13.42 2.70 19.07
CA LYS A 5 -13.17 2.19 20.42
C LYS A 5 -12.11 1.11 20.35
N SER A 6 -11.22 1.02 21.31
CA SER A 6 -10.08 0.11 21.34
C SER A 6 -10.40 -1.36 21.00
N SER A 7 -11.61 -1.82 21.32
CA SER A 7 -12.11 -3.16 20.97
C SER A 7 -12.35 -3.37 19.46
N GLN A 8 -12.46 -2.31 18.65
CA GLN A 8 -12.76 -2.40 17.21
C GLN A 8 -11.51 -2.40 16.34
N VAL A 9 -10.42 -1.86 16.85
CA VAL A 9 -9.12 -1.81 16.16
C VAL A 9 -8.56 -3.23 15.92
N PHE A 10 -9.04 -4.23 16.65
CA PHE A 10 -8.53 -5.58 16.64
C PHE A 10 -9.53 -6.66 16.16
N GLU A 11 -10.77 -6.28 15.87
CA GLU A 11 -11.71 -7.23 15.26
C GLU A 11 -11.31 -7.49 13.80
N LYS A 12 -10.84 -8.71 13.54
CA LYS A 12 -10.76 -9.26 12.18
C LYS A 12 -12.11 -9.10 11.50
N SER A 13 -12.13 -8.53 10.30
CA SER A 13 -13.23 -8.81 9.38
C SER A 13 -13.39 -10.33 9.33
N LYS A 14 -14.57 -10.85 9.67
CA LYS A 14 -14.88 -12.29 9.53
C LYS A 14 -14.44 -12.68 8.13
N LYS A 15 -13.74 -13.81 7.99
CA LYS A 15 -13.38 -14.41 6.69
C LYS A 15 -14.66 -14.54 5.87
N SER A 16 -14.98 -13.53 5.11
CA SER A 16 -16.00 -13.60 4.08
C SER A 16 -15.37 -14.27 2.86
N ASN A 17 -16.14 -15.01 2.12
CA ASN A 17 -15.75 -15.43 0.77
C ASN A 17 -15.43 -14.16 -0.01
N VAL A 18 -14.14 -13.91 -0.23
CA VAL A 18 -13.67 -12.69 -0.86
C VAL A 18 -14.12 -12.71 -2.31
N GLN A 19 -15.16 -11.96 -2.61
CA GLN A 19 -15.63 -11.75 -3.96
C GLN A 19 -14.97 -10.49 -4.50
N VAL A 20 -14.09 -10.65 -5.48
CA VAL A 20 -13.58 -9.52 -6.26
C VAL A 20 -14.69 -9.14 -7.25
N LEU A 21 -15.17 -7.91 -7.14
CA LEU A 21 -16.24 -7.39 -8.01
C LEU A 21 -15.63 -6.96 -9.36
N PRO A 22 -16.49 -6.83 -10.41
CA PRO A 22 -16.03 -6.37 -11.72
C PRO A 22 -15.21 -5.07 -11.62
N PRO A 23 -14.24 -4.86 -12.52
CA PRO A 23 -13.38 -3.67 -12.49
C PRO A 23 -14.22 -2.40 -12.62
N VAL A 24 -13.78 -1.36 -11.93
CA VAL A 24 -14.36 -0.02 -12.08
C VAL A 24 -14.02 0.50 -13.47
N ILE A 25 -15.05 0.79 -14.27
CA ILE A 25 -14.88 1.29 -15.64
C ILE A 25 -15.00 2.81 -15.62
N SER A 26 -13.98 3.50 -16.16
CA SER A 26 -13.99 4.93 -16.41
C SER A 26 -13.88 5.18 -17.91
N SER A 27 -14.49 6.23 -18.42
CA SER A 27 -14.37 6.65 -19.82
C SER A 27 -13.06 7.40 -20.13
N SER A 28 -12.38 7.88 -19.08
CA SER A 28 -11.12 8.59 -19.18
C SER A 28 -10.23 8.29 -17.97
N PHE A 29 -8.93 8.41 -18.19
CA PHE A 29 -7.91 8.22 -17.17
C PHE A 29 -7.01 9.45 -17.16
N LEU A 30 -6.61 9.89 -15.97
CA LEU A 30 -5.70 10.99 -15.79
C LEU A 30 -4.51 10.54 -14.95
N LEU A 31 -3.32 10.56 -15.52
CA LEU A 31 -2.10 10.16 -14.88
C LEU A 31 -1.24 11.38 -14.57
N PHE A 32 -0.85 11.52 -13.33
CA PHE A 32 0.05 12.57 -12.89
C PHE A 32 1.49 12.09 -12.91
N SER A 33 2.40 12.99 -13.29
CA SER A 33 3.85 12.75 -13.24
C SER A 33 4.38 12.55 -11.82
N LYS A 34 3.57 12.87 -10.82
CA LYS A 34 3.98 12.85 -9.42
C LYS A 34 3.88 11.44 -8.86
N PHE A 35 5.04 10.87 -8.57
CA PHE A 35 5.20 9.60 -7.88
C PHE A 35 5.75 9.89 -6.48
N TYR A 36 4.90 9.81 -5.43
CA TYR A 36 5.23 10.32 -4.09
C TYR A 36 5.71 11.78 -4.14
N SER A 37 6.95 12.05 -3.71
CA SER A 37 7.59 13.37 -3.72
C SER A 37 8.40 13.63 -5.00
N ARG A 38 8.46 12.69 -5.94
CA ARG A 38 9.29 12.77 -7.16
C ARG A 38 8.44 13.15 -8.36
N ASN A 39 8.98 14.04 -9.20
CA ASN A 39 8.41 14.37 -10.50
C ASN A 39 9.08 13.50 -11.57
N LEU A 40 8.28 12.72 -12.28
CA LEU A 40 8.75 11.92 -13.42
C LEU A 40 8.62 12.72 -14.71
N SER A 41 9.47 12.39 -15.67
CA SER A 41 9.42 12.97 -17.01
C SER A 41 8.55 12.14 -17.94
N PRO A 42 7.74 12.75 -18.82
CA PRO A 42 6.99 12.03 -19.83
C PRO A 42 7.93 11.39 -20.85
N VAL A 43 7.53 10.24 -21.39
CA VAL A 43 8.33 9.45 -22.32
C VAL A 43 7.67 9.42 -23.71
N GLY A 44 8.41 9.84 -24.72
CA GLY A 44 7.97 9.89 -26.12
C GLY A 44 7.18 11.14 -26.50
N ASP A 45 6.81 11.22 -27.76
CA ASP A 45 6.05 12.33 -28.32
C ASP A 45 4.55 12.13 -28.11
N PHE A 46 3.82 13.20 -27.87
CA PHE A 46 2.37 13.22 -27.69
C PHE A 46 1.71 14.17 -28.70
N PRO A 47 0.49 13.85 -29.19
CA PRO A 47 -0.33 12.67 -28.83
C PRO A 47 0.17 11.39 -29.50
N ARG A 48 -0.01 10.25 -28.83
CA ARG A 48 0.34 8.94 -29.38
C ARG A 48 -0.59 7.81 -28.92
N ARG A 49 -0.65 6.72 -29.70
CA ARG A 49 -1.30 5.48 -29.27
C ARG A 49 -0.44 4.76 -28.25
N VAL A 50 -1.08 4.18 -27.26
CA VAL A 50 -0.44 3.40 -26.20
C VAL A 50 -1.20 2.13 -25.92
N SER A 51 -0.46 1.12 -25.49
CA SER A 51 -0.99 -0.17 -25.05
C SER A 51 -0.91 -0.30 -23.52
N ILE A 52 -1.72 -1.19 -22.93
CA ILE A 52 -1.60 -1.51 -21.49
C ILE A 52 -0.17 -1.97 -21.20
N GLY A 53 0.44 -1.37 -20.16
CA GLY A 53 1.81 -1.65 -19.76
C GLY A 53 2.87 -0.84 -20.52
N GLU A 54 2.48 -0.02 -21.48
CA GLU A 54 3.43 0.87 -22.18
C GLU A 54 3.87 2.03 -21.29
N LEU A 55 5.14 2.37 -21.36
CA LEU A 55 5.76 3.39 -20.50
C LEU A 55 5.27 4.81 -20.87
N LEU A 56 4.78 5.54 -19.86
CA LEU A 56 4.28 6.91 -20.02
C LEU A 56 5.15 7.93 -19.29
N TYR A 57 5.61 7.60 -18.08
CA TYR A 57 6.50 8.44 -17.30
C TYR A 57 7.64 7.63 -16.73
N GLN A 58 8.81 8.25 -16.59
CA GLN A 58 9.94 7.64 -15.89
C GLN A 58 10.86 8.68 -15.25
N ASP A 59 11.60 8.24 -14.24
CA ASP A 59 12.86 8.82 -13.80
C ASP A 59 13.98 7.75 -13.87
N SER A 60 15.07 7.93 -13.15
CA SER A 60 16.17 6.95 -13.12
C SER A 60 15.75 5.55 -12.64
N SER A 61 14.66 5.43 -11.89
CA SER A 61 14.27 4.19 -11.22
C SER A 61 12.77 3.86 -11.33
N ASN A 62 11.92 4.88 -11.34
CA ASN A 62 10.46 4.70 -11.27
C ASN A 62 9.81 4.80 -12.65
N LYS A 63 8.75 4.04 -12.85
CA LYS A 63 7.98 3.99 -14.09
C LYS A 63 6.48 4.09 -13.80
N ILE A 64 5.75 4.85 -14.64
CA ILE A 64 4.29 4.81 -14.69
C ILE A 64 3.89 4.25 -16.04
N LEU A 65 3.15 3.17 -16.02
CA LEU A 65 2.72 2.44 -17.20
C LEU A 65 1.27 2.78 -17.55
N SER A 66 0.93 2.66 -18.83
CA SER A 66 -0.45 2.86 -19.29
C SER A 66 -1.39 1.81 -18.71
N PRO A 67 -2.49 2.20 -18.07
CA PRO A 67 -3.49 1.26 -17.55
C PRO A 67 -4.48 0.77 -18.62
N VAL A 68 -4.47 1.36 -19.81
CA VAL A 68 -5.44 1.08 -20.89
C VAL A 68 -4.79 1.14 -22.27
N ASN A 69 -5.47 0.53 -23.25
CA ASN A 69 -5.19 0.77 -24.65
C ASN A 69 -5.93 2.04 -25.10
N GLY A 70 -5.24 2.97 -25.77
CA GLY A 70 -5.88 4.22 -26.16
C GLY A 70 -4.95 5.27 -26.75
N LEU A 71 -5.45 6.49 -26.78
CA LEU A 71 -4.69 7.69 -27.17
C LEU A 71 -4.28 8.46 -25.92
N ALA A 72 -2.99 8.74 -25.81
CA ALA A 72 -2.38 9.51 -24.73
C ALA A 72 -2.14 10.95 -25.20
N PHE A 73 -2.53 11.90 -24.35
CA PHE A 73 -2.35 13.34 -24.57
C PHE A 73 -1.63 13.94 -23.37
N LEU A 74 -0.50 14.57 -23.58
CA LEU A 74 0.24 15.29 -22.54
C LEU A 74 -0.33 16.70 -22.39
N ASN A 75 -0.63 17.10 -21.15
CA ASN A 75 -0.82 18.50 -20.77
C ASN A 75 0.46 19.03 -20.12
N PRO A 76 1.28 19.81 -20.81
CA PRO A 76 2.55 20.27 -20.27
C PRO A 76 2.42 21.23 -19.09
N GLN A 77 1.31 21.98 -19.01
CA GLN A 77 1.10 22.98 -17.94
C GLN A 77 0.84 22.30 -16.59
N GLU A 78 0.06 21.23 -16.60
CA GLU A 78 -0.29 20.47 -15.40
C GLU A 78 0.63 19.25 -15.18
N ASN A 79 1.51 19.00 -16.14
CA ASN A 79 2.38 17.82 -16.18
C ASN A 79 1.59 16.50 -15.93
N ASN A 80 0.47 16.35 -16.65
CA ASN A 80 -0.35 15.15 -16.59
C ASN A 80 -0.59 14.58 -18.01
N ILE A 81 -0.88 13.26 -18.05
CA ILE A 81 -1.29 12.57 -19.27
C ILE A 81 -2.72 12.14 -19.13
N SER A 82 -3.57 12.62 -20.05
CA SER A 82 -4.94 12.10 -20.20
C SER A 82 -4.96 10.95 -21.21
N LEU A 83 -5.70 9.89 -20.88
CA LEU A 83 -5.87 8.72 -21.74
C LEU A 83 -7.32 8.63 -22.21
N ARG A 84 -7.53 8.60 -23.53
CA ARG A 84 -8.81 8.27 -24.14
C ARG A 84 -8.79 6.82 -24.59
N ILE A 85 -9.72 6.04 -24.12
CA ILE A 85 -9.80 4.61 -24.41
C ILE A 85 -10.08 4.40 -25.92
N ASP A 86 -9.31 3.48 -26.49
CA ASP A 86 -9.48 3.05 -27.88
C ASP A 86 -9.07 1.58 -27.99
N GLY A 87 -9.96 0.68 -27.57
CA GLY A 87 -9.70 -0.76 -27.60
C GLY A 87 -10.16 -1.52 -26.36
N GLU A 88 -9.61 -2.71 -26.16
CA GLU A 88 -9.93 -3.56 -25.03
C GLU A 88 -9.41 -2.96 -23.72
N LEU A 89 -10.28 -2.99 -22.70
CA LEU A 89 -9.95 -2.44 -21.35
C LEU A 89 -9.16 -3.41 -20.49
N ASN A 90 -9.20 -4.70 -20.80
CA ASN A 90 -8.61 -5.71 -19.95
C ASN A 90 -7.29 -6.22 -20.55
N PHE A 91 -6.30 -6.31 -19.69
CA PHE A 91 -5.06 -7.00 -20.01
C PHE A 91 -5.35 -8.51 -20.12
N LYS A 92 -4.81 -9.14 -21.16
CA LYS A 92 -4.88 -10.61 -21.33
C LYS A 92 -3.56 -11.21 -20.87
N PRO A 93 -3.51 -11.78 -19.66
CA PRO A 93 -2.27 -12.36 -19.16
C PRO A 93 -1.86 -13.57 -20.01
N THR A 94 -0.57 -13.67 -20.30
CA THR A 94 0.02 -14.82 -20.99
C THR A 94 0.86 -15.60 -20.01
N TYR A 95 0.45 -16.83 -19.69
CA TYR A 95 1.18 -17.68 -18.77
C TYR A 95 2.48 -18.21 -19.41
N GLU A 96 3.60 -18.04 -18.69
CA GLU A 96 4.91 -18.53 -19.07
C GLU A 96 5.53 -19.29 -17.90
N LYS A 97 5.63 -20.62 -18.04
CA LYS A 97 6.35 -21.43 -17.05
C LYS A 97 7.83 -21.39 -17.36
N LYS A 98 8.60 -20.62 -16.59
CA LYS A 98 10.03 -20.47 -16.77
C LYS A 98 10.74 -20.32 -15.43
N ASP A 99 11.91 -20.91 -15.33
CA ASP A 99 12.85 -20.67 -14.24
C ASP A 99 13.70 -19.46 -14.61
N TYR A 100 13.48 -18.37 -13.93
CA TYR A 100 14.20 -17.12 -14.15
C TYR A 100 15.47 -17.06 -13.29
N ASN A 101 16.59 -16.63 -13.87
CA ASN A 101 17.74 -16.21 -13.09
C ASN A 101 17.51 -14.80 -12.51
N ILE A 102 18.36 -14.38 -11.56
CA ILE A 102 18.16 -13.11 -10.84
C ILE A 102 18.20 -11.88 -11.76
N ASN A 103 19.01 -11.89 -12.80
CA ASN A 103 19.10 -10.75 -13.72
C ASN A 103 17.86 -10.67 -14.61
N GLU A 104 17.32 -11.79 -15.07
CA GLU A 104 16.05 -11.85 -15.78
C GLU A 104 14.89 -11.39 -14.88
N ILE A 105 14.88 -11.80 -13.60
CA ILE A 105 13.91 -11.33 -12.60
C ILE A 105 13.96 -9.81 -12.48
N LYS A 106 15.16 -9.25 -12.25
CA LYS A 106 15.35 -7.79 -12.11
C LYS A 106 14.84 -7.03 -13.32
N SER A 107 15.28 -7.44 -14.53
CA SER A 107 14.87 -6.81 -15.79
C SER A 107 13.35 -6.85 -15.95
N ARG A 108 12.74 -8.02 -15.80
CA ARG A 108 11.30 -8.22 -16.01
C ARG A 108 10.45 -7.42 -15.00
N LEU A 109 10.83 -7.42 -13.72
CA LEU A 109 10.12 -6.62 -12.71
C LEU A 109 10.24 -5.12 -12.95
N ASN A 110 11.42 -4.66 -13.42
CA ASN A 110 11.62 -3.27 -13.81
C ASN A 110 10.78 -2.89 -15.05
N ASP A 111 10.74 -3.74 -16.07
CA ASP A 111 10.01 -3.46 -17.31
C ASP A 111 8.49 -3.47 -17.10
N LEU A 112 8.00 -4.31 -16.20
CA LEU A 112 6.59 -4.41 -15.84
C LEU A 112 6.19 -3.48 -14.68
N GLY A 113 7.08 -2.59 -14.23
CA GLY A 113 6.83 -1.53 -13.26
C GLY A 113 6.50 -2.01 -11.85
N ILE A 114 7.02 -3.18 -11.44
CA ILE A 114 6.73 -3.75 -10.13
C ILE A 114 7.44 -2.99 -9.03
N VAL A 115 6.66 -2.56 -8.04
CA VAL A 115 7.12 -1.81 -6.87
C VAL A 115 6.93 -2.60 -5.59
N SER A 116 7.70 -2.26 -4.55
CA SER A 116 7.46 -2.77 -3.22
C SER A 116 6.33 -1.98 -2.55
N LEU A 117 5.20 -2.62 -2.33
CA LEU A 117 4.06 -2.03 -1.63
C LEU A 117 4.25 -1.97 -0.10
N ASP A 118 5.36 -2.53 0.36
CA ASP A 118 5.77 -2.52 1.77
C ASP A 118 6.69 -1.32 2.09
N PHE A 119 7.33 -0.71 1.06
CA PHE A 119 8.31 0.37 1.20
C PHE A 119 8.06 1.50 0.21
N ASN A 120 7.15 2.41 0.52
CA ASN A 120 6.92 3.64 -0.25
C ASN A 120 6.85 3.46 -1.78
N CYS A 121 6.42 2.27 -2.24
CA CYS A 121 6.33 1.88 -3.65
C CYS A 121 7.64 2.11 -4.44
N GLU A 122 8.79 1.91 -3.82
CA GLU A 122 10.06 1.92 -4.57
C GLU A 122 10.13 0.71 -5.53
N PRO A 123 10.81 0.83 -6.69
CA PRO A 123 10.95 -0.26 -7.64
C PRO A 123 11.56 -1.51 -6.99
N PHE A 124 10.89 -2.65 -7.13
CA PHE A 124 11.35 -3.87 -6.49
C PHE A 124 12.69 -4.38 -7.07
N SER A 125 12.95 -4.10 -8.35
CA SER A 125 14.24 -4.38 -9.00
C SER A 125 15.41 -3.71 -8.29
N LYS A 126 15.23 -2.47 -7.80
CA LYS A 126 16.25 -1.72 -7.03
C LYS A 126 16.62 -2.44 -5.74
N PHE A 127 15.63 -2.96 -4.98
CA PHE A 127 15.92 -3.74 -3.77
C PHE A 127 16.74 -5.00 -4.07
N LEU A 128 16.44 -5.67 -5.20
CA LEU A 128 17.23 -6.84 -5.64
C LEU A 128 18.65 -6.47 -6.10
N GLU A 129 18.85 -5.25 -6.60
CA GLU A 129 20.18 -4.75 -6.99
C GLU A 129 21.03 -4.39 -5.78
N GLU A 130 20.44 -3.74 -4.80
CA GLU A 130 21.10 -3.26 -3.58
C GLU A 130 21.30 -4.39 -2.56
N PHE A 131 20.58 -5.50 -2.67
CA PHE A 131 20.65 -6.59 -1.71
C PHE A 131 22.00 -7.33 -1.76
N SER A 132 22.75 -7.31 -0.65
CA SER A 132 24.12 -7.82 -0.60
C SER A 132 24.24 -9.34 -0.71
N GLY A 133 23.22 -10.07 -0.29
CA GLY A 133 23.25 -11.54 -0.26
C GLY A 133 24.31 -12.16 0.65
N SER A 134 24.78 -11.43 1.65
CA SER A 134 25.80 -11.87 2.61
C SER A 134 25.22 -12.88 3.63
N LYS A 135 26.08 -13.48 4.46
CA LYS A 135 25.66 -14.40 5.55
C LYS A 135 24.78 -13.71 6.62
N GLU A 136 24.86 -12.40 6.74
CA GLU A 136 24.05 -11.61 7.66
C GLU A 136 22.74 -11.13 7.02
N SER A 137 22.59 -11.35 5.71
CA SER A 137 21.41 -10.90 4.96
C SER A 137 20.23 -11.83 5.18
N LEU A 138 19.05 -11.20 5.22
CA LEU A 138 17.76 -11.88 5.44
C LEU A 138 16.83 -11.68 4.25
N ILE A 139 16.21 -12.76 3.79
CA ILE A 139 15.07 -12.72 2.88
C ILE A 139 13.84 -13.13 3.68
N VAL A 140 12.81 -12.28 3.72
CA VAL A 140 11.65 -12.49 4.57
C VAL A 140 10.38 -12.44 3.73
N PHE A 141 9.66 -13.56 3.65
CA PHE A 141 8.31 -13.63 3.08
C PHE A 141 7.29 -13.45 4.20
N SER A 142 6.66 -12.28 4.26
CA SER A 142 5.63 -11.97 5.27
C SER A 142 4.27 -12.48 4.84
N PRO A 143 3.46 -13.05 5.76
CA PRO A 143 2.06 -13.39 5.48
C PRO A 143 1.09 -12.22 5.70
N LEU A 144 1.59 -11.07 6.15
CA LEU A 144 0.81 -9.93 6.62
C LEU A 144 1.01 -8.73 5.70
N THR A 145 -0.10 -8.10 5.31
CA THR A 145 -0.10 -6.76 4.74
C THR A 145 -0.09 -5.72 5.85
N ALA A 146 0.36 -4.51 5.56
CA ALA A 146 0.36 -3.41 6.52
C ALA A 146 -1.05 -3.16 7.12
N GLU A 147 -2.09 -3.24 6.32
CA GLU A 147 -3.47 -2.96 6.73
C GLU A 147 -4.32 -4.21 6.96
N GLY A 148 -3.87 -5.39 6.57
CA GLY A 148 -4.54 -6.67 6.82
C GLY A 148 -5.87 -6.87 6.10
N ASN A 149 -6.16 -6.11 5.05
CA ASN A 149 -7.50 -6.04 4.44
C ASN A 149 -7.82 -7.21 3.49
N TYR A 150 -6.82 -7.76 2.78
CA TYR A 150 -7.03 -8.85 1.83
C TYR A 150 -6.13 -10.05 2.16
N ASP A 151 -6.67 -11.26 2.03
CA ASP A 151 -5.93 -12.48 2.32
C ASP A 151 -5.11 -12.95 1.11
N TYR A 152 -4.12 -12.14 0.72
CA TYR A 152 -3.17 -12.49 -0.35
C TYR A 152 -2.45 -13.81 -0.09
N LYS A 153 -2.15 -14.12 1.19
CA LYS A 153 -1.52 -15.38 1.58
C LYS A 153 -2.32 -16.57 1.08
N SER A 154 -3.62 -16.61 1.38
CA SER A 154 -4.48 -17.72 0.94
C SER A 154 -4.58 -17.79 -0.59
N VAL A 155 -4.61 -16.65 -1.28
CA VAL A 155 -4.63 -16.62 -2.75
C VAL A 155 -3.33 -17.16 -3.33
N ILE A 156 -2.18 -16.74 -2.82
CA ILE A 156 -0.87 -17.21 -3.26
C ILE A 156 -0.76 -18.73 -3.05
N LEU A 157 -1.07 -19.21 -1.86
CA LEU A 157 -0.93 -20.62 -1.54
C LEU A 157 -1.93 -21.53 -2.27
N SER A 158 -3.11 -21.01 -2.63
CA SER A 158 -4.12 -21.81 -3.35
C SER A 158 -3.98 -21.78 -4.87
N LYS A 159 -3.54 -20.65 -5.43
CA LYS A 159 -3.53 -20.43 -6.89
C LYS A 159 -2.14 -20.34 -7.51
N TYR A 160 -1.16 -19.83 -6.76
CA TYR A 160 0.18 -19.48 -7.29
C TYR A 160 1.32 -20.15 -6.52
N LYS A 161 1.02 -21.23 -5.81
CA LYS A 161 2.06 -21.91 -5.01
C LYS A 161 3.22 -22.46 -5.85
N PRO A 162 3.03 -23.08 -7.04
CA PRO A 162 4.12 -23.54 -7.86
C PRO A 162 5.04 -22.40 -8.34
N GLU A 163 4.45 -21.26 -8.72
CA GLU A 163 5.15 -20.05 -9.13
C GLU A 163 5.94 -19.45 -7.97
N PHE A 164 5.32 -19.39 -6.78
CA PHE A 164 6.00 -18.96 -5.56
C PHE A 164 7.20 -19.85 -5.22
N ASP A 165 7.03 -21.16 -5.23
CA ASP A 165 8.11 -22.11 -4.94
C ASP A 165 9.27 -21.98 -5.96
N THR A 166 8.96 -21.70 -7.22
CA THR A 166 9.97 -21.45 -8.27
C THR A 166 10.69 -20.12 -8.05
N PHE A 167 9.97 -19.06 -7.77
CA PHE A 167 10.56 -17.74 -7.45
C PHE A 167 11.45 -17.80 -6.21
N LYS A 168 10.99 -18.46 -5.15
CA LYS A 168 11.77 -18.68 -3.93
C LYS A 168 13.08 -19.41 -4.21
N LYS A 169 13.06 -20.49 -4.98
CA LYS A 169 14.25 -21.23 -5.41
C LYS A 169 15.22 -20.36 -6.21
N SER A 170 14.71 -19.47 -7.06
CA SER A 170 15.57 -18.53 -7.81
C SER A 170 16.30 -17.57 -6.86
N LEU A 171 15.63 -17.08 -5.81
CA LEU A 171 16.27 -16.27 -4.79
C LEU A 171 17.26 -17.05 -3.93
N GLU A 172 16.93 -18.30 -3.54
CA GLU A 172 17.82 -19.22 -2.81
C GLU A 172 19.11 -19.47 -3.58
N LYS A 173 19.00 -19.69 -4.89
CA LYS A 173 20.15 -19.90 -5.77
C LYS A 173 21.00 -18.64 -5.94
N ALA A 174 20.37 -17.49 -6.11
CA ALA A 174 21.06 -16.22 -6.32
C ALA A 174 21.75 -15.70 -5.06
N PHE A 175 21.15 -15.94 -3.90
CA PHE A 175 21.59 -15.41 -2.60
C PHE A 175 21.80 -16.56 -1.59
N SER A 176 22.60 -17.55 -2.00
CA SER A 176 22.79 -18.82 -1.27
C SER A 176 23.38 -18.65 0.14
N ASN A 177 24.01 -17.53 0.44
CA ASN A 177 24.54 -17.22 1.76
C ASN A 177 23.50 -16.56 2.69
N SER A 178 22.39 -16.08 2.16
CA SER A 178 21.38 -15.37 2.94
C SER A 178 20.47 -16.33 3.68
N LYS A 179 19.99 -15.89 4.85
CA LYS A 179 19.00 -16.65 5.61
C LYS A 179 17.58 -16.31 5.11
N ILE A 180 16.78 -17.36 4.82
CA ILE A 180 15.41 -17.19 4.34
C ILE A 180 14.41 -17.54 5.43
N PHE A 181 13.46 -16.63 5.68
CA PHE A 181 12.30 -16.84 6.54
C PHE A 181 11.04 -16.86 5.69
N ASP A 182 10.36 -18.00 5.67
CA ASP A 182 9.13 -18.21 4.93
C ASP A 182 7.93 -18.37 5.86
N PHE A 183 7.38 -17.23 6.27
CA PHE A 183 6.19 -17.19 7.13
C PHE A 183 4.86 -17.39 6.37
N LEU A 184 4.89 -17.49 5.04
CA LEU A 184 3.70 -17.87 4.25
C LEU A 184 3.28 -19.30 4.54
N ILE A 185 4.25 -20.22 4.64
CA ILE A 185 4.02 -21.65 4.85
C ILE A 185 3.90 -21.96 6.35
N GLU A 186 4.62 -21.23 7.19
CA GLU A 186 4.66 -21.45 8.63
C GLU A 186 3.35 -21.07 9.33
N LYS A 187 3.22 -21.58 10.57
CA LYS A 187 1.99 -21.57 11.39
C LYS A 187 1.40 -20.18 11.62
N LYS A 188 0.09 -20.15 11.91
CA LYS A 188 -0.76 -18.99 12.22
C LYS A 188 -0.04 -17.90 13.01
N VAL A 189 0.37 -16.87 12.31
CA VAL A 189 0.73 -15.59 12.94
C VAL A 189 -0.59 -14.90 13.30
N ASN A 190 -0.82 -14.65 14.59
CA ASN A 190 -1.97 -13.88 15.04
C ASN A 190 -1.71 -12.42 14.68
N TYR A 191 -2.43 -11.95 13.65
CA TYR A 191 -2.34 -10.58 13.18
C TYR A 191 -3.06 -9.62 14.13
N LYS A 192 -2.36 -8.58 14.53
CA LYS A 192 -2.94 -7.38 15.14
C LYS A 192 -2.22 -6.19 14.55
N TYR A 193 -2.98 -5.21 14.02
CA TYR A 193 -2.33 -3.96 13.63
C TYR A 193 -1.55 -3.40 14.86
N PRO A 194 -0.31 -2.97 14.73
CA PRO A 194 0.45 -2.72 13.48
C PRO A 194 1.48 -3.82 13.12
N ASP A 195 1.30 -5.05 13.57
CA ASP A 195 2.28 -6.15 13.36
C ASP A 195 2.62 -6.40 11.87
N GLY A 196 1.77 -5.96 10.95
CA GLY A 196 1.99 -6.06 9.50
C GLY A 196 2.95 -5.01 8.94
N LEU A 197 3.25 -3.96 9.70
CA LEU A 197 4.31 -3.01 9.32
C LEU A 197 5.66 -3.71 9.41
N TYR A 198 6.49 -3.55 8.37
CA TYR A 198 7.72 -4.33 8.21
C TYR A 198 8.66 -4.21 9.42
N GLU A 199 8.78 -3.04 10.02
CA GLU A 199 9.67 -2.81 11.16
C GLU A 199 9.25 -3.63 12.38
N LEU A 200 7.95 -3.68 12.66
CA LEU A 200 7.43 -4.48 13.77
C LEU A 200 7.47 -5.97 13.48
N PHE A 201 7.17 -6.35 12.23
CA PHE A 201 7.27 -7.72 11.80
C PHE A 201 8.68 -8.27 12.00
N LEU A 202 9.69 -7.55 11.51
CA LEU A 202 11.09 -7.93 11.64
C LEU A 202 11.54 -8.01 13.11
N LYS A 203 11.16 -7.03 13.91
CA LYS A 203 11.46 -7.03 15.35
C LYS A 203 10.83 -8.22 16.07
N LYS A 204 9.56 -8.49 15.79
CA LYS A 204 8.76 -9.49 16.52
C LYS A 204 9.03 -10.92 16.11
N TYR A 205 9.24 -11.15 14.81
CA TYR A 205 9.32 -12.49 14.23
C TYR A 205 10.71 -12.88 13.71
N CYS A 206 11.55 -11.90 13.39
CA CYS A 206 12.91 -12.15 12.90
C CYS A 206 14.01 -11.76 13.90
N ASN A 207 13.66 -11.28 15.10
CA ASN A 207 14.58 -10.81 16.14
C ASN A 207 15.54 -9.69 15.68
N VAL A 208 15.11 -8.85 14.76
CA VAL A 208 15.87 -7.68 14.33
C VAL A 208 15.74 -6.59 15.38
N THR A 209 16.85 -6.26 16.06
CA THR A 209 16.82 -5.39 17.25
C THR A 209 16.62 -3.91 16.94
N GLN A 210 17.05 -3.45 15.75
CA GLN A 210 16.94 -2.05 15.32
C GLN A 210 16.34 -1.93 13.93
N PRO A 211 15.02 -2.18 13.78
CA PRO A 211 14.36 -2.21 12.47
C PRO A 211 14.35 -0.86 11.73
N ASN A 212 14.53 0.28 12.44
CA ASN A 212 14.55 1.60 11.80
C ASN A 212 15.88 1.94 11.12
N PHE A 213 16.94 1.20 11.44
CA PHE A 213 18.23 1.27 10.77
C PHE A 213 18.43 0.14 9.77
N ILE A 214 17.31 -0.41 9.26
CA ILE A 214 17.37 -1.46 8.27
C ILE A 214 18.08 -0.91 7.03
N ASN A 215 19.28 -1.37 6.87
CA ASN A 215 19.96 -1.26 5.61
C ASN A 215 19.26 -2.23 4.65
N HIS A 216 18.50 -1.71 3.67
CA HIS A 216 17.82 -2.51 2.64
C HIS A 216 18.81 -3.44 1.91
N ASN A 217 20.11 -3.13 1.95
CA ASN A 217 21.16 -3.99 1.43
C ASN A 217 21.23 -5.35 2.15
N ASN A 218 20.77 -5.43 3.39
CA ASN A 218 20.86 -6.66 4.19
C ASN A 218 19.50 -7.32 4.46
N ILE A 219 18.38 -6.67 4.17
CA ILE A 219 17.05 -7.25 4.39
C ILE A 219 16.17 -7.06 3.17
N LEU A 220 15.84 -8.16 2.52
CA LEU A 220 14.84 -8.22 1.46
C LEU A 220 13.51 -8.68 2.06
N PHE A 221 12.65 -7.71 2.39
CA PHE A 221 11.32 -7.98 2.91
C PHE A 221 10.30 -7.99 1.79
N ILE A 222 9.48 -9.04 1.72
CA ILE A 222 8.48 -9.25 0.68
C ILE A 222 7.14 -9.53 1.35
N GLY A 223 6.28 -8.52 1.38
CA GLY A 223 4.90 -8.66 1.83
C GLY A 223 4.04 -9.44 0.82
N PRO A 224 2.89 -9.97 1.24
CA PRO A 224 2.10 -10.86 0.41
C PRO A 224 1.43 -10.14 -0.77
N GLU A 225 1.13 -8.85 -0.65
CA GLU A 225 0.63 -8.03 -1.77
C GLU A 225 1.73 -7.81 -2.82
N THR A 226 2.92 -7.38 -2.39
CA THR A 226 4.09 -7.25 -3.27
C THR A 226 4.40 -8.57 -3.98
N LEU A 227 4.42 -9.68 -3.23
CA LEU A 227 4.66 -11.01 -3.79
C LEU A 227 3.63 -11.38 -4.86
N TYR A 228 2.35 -11.11 -4.62
CA TYR A 228 1.30 -11.38 -5.59
C TYR A 228 1.59 -10.70 -6.94
N TYR A 229 1.94 -9.41 -6.95
CA TYR A 229 2.25 -8.69 -8.19
C TYR A 229 3.57 -9.12 -8.82
N ILE A 230 4.57 -9.53 -8.03
CA ILE A 230 5.80 -10.17 -8.54
C ILE A 230 5.45 -11.44 -9.34
N LEU A 231 4.61 -12.32 -8.78
CA LEU A 231 4.22 -13.56 -9.44
C LEU A 231 3.39 -13.29 -10.71
N GLN A 232 2.50 -12.28 -10.68
CA GLN A 232 1.76 -11.83 -11.87
C GLN A 232 2.71 -11.35 -12.98
N ALA A 233 3.72 -10.57 -12.63
CA ALA A 233 4.69 -10.06 -13.59
C ALA A 233 5.56 -11.18 -14.18
N LEU A 234 6.11 -12.04 -13.34
CA LEU A 234 7.05 -13.08 -13.78
C LEU A 234 6.38 -14.15 -14.62
N TYR A 235 5.23 -14.67 -14.19
CA TYR A 235 4.61 -15.84 -14.78
C TYR A 235 3.42 -15.57 -15.67
N TYR A 236 2.83 -14.37 -15.58
CA TYR A 236 1.66 -14.00 -16.38
C TYR A 236 1.88 -12.75 -17.24
N ASN A 237 3.14 -12.27 -17.29
CA ASN A 237 3.54 -11.08 -18.06
C ASN A 237 2.66 -9.84 -17.77
N SER A 238 2.11 -9.76 -16.56
CA SER A 238 1.17 -8.71 -16.18
C SER A 238 1.90 -7.46 -15.69
N PRO A 239 1.78 -6.31 -16.36
CA PRO A 239 2.35 -5.06 -15.89
C PRO A 239 1.60 -4.56 -14.64
N PHE A 240 2.26 -3.77 -13.79
CA PHE A 240 1.62 -3.13 -12.66
C PHE A 240 0.89 -1.87 -13.12
N HIS A 241 -0.39 -2.01 -13.45
CA HIS A 241 -1.24 -0.98 -14.02
C HIS A 241 -2.57 -0.82 -13.30
N GLU A 242 -2.89 -1.76 -12.44
CA GLU A 242 -4.08 -1.77 -11.57
C GLU A 242 -3.73 -2.37 -10.21
N ARG A 243 -4.53 -2.03 -9.20
CA ARG A 243 -4.36 -2.54 -7.84
C ARG A 243 -5.69 -3.01 -7.28
N LEU A 244 -5.64 -4.09 -6.50
CA LEU A 244 -6.79 -4.56 -5.74
C LEU A 244 -7.00 -3.64 -4.53
N VAL A 245 -8.17 -3.02 -4.47
CA VAL A 245 -8.54 -2.03 -3.45
C VAL A 245 -9.70 -2.54 -2.63
N SER A 246 -9.62 -2.39 -1.31
CA SER A 246 -10.72 -2.67 -0.42
C SER A 246 -11.62 -1.45 -0.24
N VAL A 247 -12.93 -1.68 -0.22
CA VAL A 247 -13.93 -0.66 0.08
C VAL A 247 -14.71 -1.11 1.32
N ASN A 248 -14.58 -0.31 2.36
CA ASN A 248 -15.15 -0.55 3.67
C ASN A 248 -16.23 0.48 3.95
N ILE A 249 -17.36 0.05 4.49
CA ILE A 249 -18.46 0.93 4.85
C ILE A 249 -18.47 1.12 6.35
N LEU A 250 -18.59 2.37 6.79
CA LEU A 250 -18.63 2.74 8.20
C LEU A 250 -19.97 3.39 8.53
N ASN A 251 -20.64 2.91 9.56
CA ASN A 251 -21.86 3.53 10.07
C ASN A 251 -21.58 4.85 10.81
N LYS A 252 -22.64 5.55 11.27
CA LYS A 252 -22.54 6.82 12.03
C LYS A 252 -21.64 6.75 13.28
N LYS A 253 -21.43 5.55 13.82
CA LYS A 253 -20.58 5.31 14.99
C LYS A 253 -19.15 4.97 14.61
N GLY A 254 -18.79 5.00 13.32
CA GLY A 254 -17.47 4.61 12.81
C GLY A 254 -17.19 3.11 12.87
N LYS A 255 -18.24 2.27 13.01
CA LYS A 255 -18.10 0.80 12.98
C LYS A 255 -18.27 0.29 11.56
N PHE A 256 -17.56 -0.79 11.24
CA PHE A 256 -17.75 -1.50 9.98
C PHE A 256 -19.21 -1.96 9.84
N GLU A 257 -19.77 -1.70 8.67
CA GLU A 257 -21.11 -2.10 8.30
C GLU A 257 -21.06 -2.99 7.05
N GLY A 258 -21.54 -4.23 7.21
CA GLY A 258 -21.49 -5.22 6.14
C GLY A 258 -20.10 -5.80 5.90
N GLU A 259 -19.92 -6.35 4.70
CA GLU A 259 -18.68 -7.00 4.27
C GLU A 259 -17.80 -6.03 3.49
N THR A 260 -16.47 -6.14 3.67
CA THR A 260 -15.50 -5.45 2.83
C THR A 260 -15.64 -5.93 1.39
N LYS A 261 -15.73 -4.98 0.45
CA LYS A 261 -15.78 -5.25 -0.98
C LYS A 261 -14.42 -4.97 -1.60
N TYR A 262 -14.08 -5.76 -2.63
CA TYR A 262 -12.79 -5.65 -3.30
C TYR A 262 -12.99 -5.37 -4.78
N PHE A 263 -12.20 -4.44 -5.32
CA PHE A 263 -12.25 -4.02 -6.71
C PHE A 263 -10.84 -3.90 -7.27
N ASN A 264 -10.63 -4.35 -8.49
CA ASN A 264 -9.44 -3.98 -9.25
C ASN A 264 -9.66 -2.58 -9.83
N ILE A 265 -8.80 -1.63 -9.46
CA ILE A 265 -8.89 -0.25 -9.92
C ILE A 265 -7.62 0.10 -10.68
N LYS A 266 -7.80 0.57 -11.90
CA LYS A 266 -6.70 1.01 -12.77
C LYS A 266 -6.16 2.36 -12.31
N ASN A 267 -4.85 2.54 -12.46
CA ASN A 267 -4.23 3.82 -12.16
C ASN A 267 -4.83 4.97 -12.99
N GLY A 268 -5.06 6.11 -12.39
CA GLY A 268 -5.65 7.27 -13.05
C GLY A 268 -7.17 7.21 -13.28
N THR A 269 -7.87 6.20 -12.74
CA THR A 269 -9.34 6.13 -12.82
C THR A 269 -9.98 7.28 -12.06
N ASN A 270 -10.92 8.00 -12.72
CA ASN A 270 -11.79 8.94 -12.02
C ASN A 270 -12.87 8.15 -11.27
N LEU A 271 -12.86 8.26 -9.93
CA LEU A 271 -13.75 7.51 -9.05
C LEU A 271 -15.03 8.27 -8.66
N THR A 272 -15.28 9.45 -9.20
CA THR A 272 -16.44 10.27 -8.87
C THR A 272 -17.75 9.48 -9.06
N ASN A 273 -17.96 8.85 -10.22
CA ASN A 273 -19.14 8.04 -10.49
C ASN A 273 -19.21 6.77 -9.61
N PHE A 274 -18.07 6.18 -9.30
CA PHE A 274 -18.00 5.02 -8.41
C PHE A 274 -18.47 5.39 -7.00
N PHE A 275 -18.01 6.49 -6.44
CA PHE A 275 -18.46 6.95 -5.12
C PHE A 275 -19.92 7.43 -5.14
N GLN A 276 -20.39 8.04 -6.22
CA GLN A 276 -21.80 8.43 -6.37
C GLN A 276 -22.77 7.26 -6.28
N TYR A 277 -22.37 6.06 -6.73
CA TYR A 277 -23.15 4.85 -6.51
C TYR A 277 -23.39 4.58 -5.02
N PHE A 278 -22.39 4.77 -4.16
CA PHE A 278 -22.55 4.60 -2.72
C PHE A 278 -23.41 5.72 -2.10
N LYS A 279 -23.28 6.95 -2.60
CA LYS A 279 -24.13 8.07 -2.18
C LYS A 279 -25.59 7.82 -2.48
N SER A 280 -25.92 7.38 -3.68
CA SER A 280 -27.31 7.14 -4.11
C SER A 280 -27.94 5.94 -3.41
N LYS A 281 -27.22 4.83 -3.27
CA LYS A 281 -27.73 3.57 -2.73
C LYS A 281 -27.78 3.54 -1.21
N TYR A 282 -26.78 4.12 -0.54
CA TYR A 282 -26.58 3.97 0.89
C TYR A 282 -26.63 5.28 1.67
N LYS A 283 -26.81 6.43 1.00
CA LYS A 283 -26.81 7.78 1.60
C LYS A 283 -25.50 8.17 2.28
N TYR A 284 -24.38 7.57 1.88
CA TYR A 284 -23.06 7.95 2.35
C TYR A 284 -22.54 9.15 1.56
N ASN A 285 -22.04 10.16 2.25
CA ASN A 285 -21.64 11.42 1.64
C ASN A 285 -20.15 11.65 1.62
N TYR A 286 -19.39 10.86 2.35
CA TYR A 286 -17.97 11.10 2.57
C TYR A 286 -17.16 9.82 2.42
N PHE A 287 -15.88 9.96 2.08
CA PHE A 287 -14.92 8.87 2.10
C PHE A 287 -13.56 9.36 2.59
N THR A 288 -12.74 8.44 3.07
CA THR A 288 -11.32 8.66 3.36
C THR A 288 -10.51 7.49 2.79
N THR A 289 -9.23 7.73 2.56
CA THR A 289 -8.32 6.77 1.93
C THR A 289 -7.39 6.14 2.96
N ASN A 290 -6.77 5.02 2.57
CA ASN A 290 -5.77 4.32 3.34
C ASN A 290 -6.22 3.80 4.71
N SER A 291 -5.31 3.83 5.66
CA SER A 291 -5.53 3.29 6.99
C SER A 291 -6.44 4.18 7.84
N LEU A 292 -7.34 3.57 8.59
CA LEU A 292 -8.09 4.25 9.64
C LEU A 292 -7.19 4.84 10.75
N TYR A 293 -5.93 4.44 10.78
CA TYR A 293 -4.93 4.88 11.74
C TYR A 293 -4.17 6.13 11.28
N ASN A 294 -4.22 6.44 9.99
CA ASN A 294 -3.68 7.67 9.45
C ASN A 294 -4.79 8.73 9.36
N LYS A 295 -4.51 9.95 9.82
CA LYS A 295 -5.42 11.09 9.64
C LYS A 295 -5.35 11.59 8.21
N GLU A 296 -5.90 10.82 7.27
CA GLU A 296 -6.13 11.31 5.93
C GLU A 296 -7.39 12.20 5.90
N PRO A 297 -7.43 13.19 5.02
CA PRO A 297 -8.58 14.05 4.90
C PRO A 297 -9.83 13.26 4.54
N VAL A 298 -10.95 13.62 5.16
CA VAL A 298 -12.26 13.10 4.78
C VAL A 298 -12.77 13.96 3.63
N LEU A 299 -12.92 13.33 2.46
CA LEU A 299 -13.37 13.96 1.23
C LEU A 299 -14.88 13.80 1.05
N GLU A 300 -15.51 14.74 0.39
CA GLU A 300 -16.93 14.67 0.06
C GLU A 300 -17.13 13.86 -1.23
N ILE A 301 -18.16 13.01 -1.25
CA ILE A 301 -18.54 12.29 -2.47
C ILE A 301 -19.24 13.29 -3.41
N GLY A 302 -18.60 13.59 -4.50
CA GLY A 302 -19.02 14.58 -5.52
C GLY A 302 -17.86 15.38 -6.07
N ASP A 303 -16.77 15.47 -5.30
CA ASP A 303 -15.52 16.04 -5.78
C ASP A 303 -14.85 15.09 -6.77
N ASP A 304 -14.14 15.65 -7.74
CA ASP A 304 -13.34 14.84 -8.66
C ASP A 304 -12.20 14.17 -7.89
N TYR A 305 -12.18 12.85 -7.95
CA TYR A 305 -11.14 12.06 -7.32
C TYR A 305 -10.48 11.11 -8.32
N ILE A 306 -9.22 11.36 -8.58
CA ILE A 306 -8.39 10.54 -9.46
C ILE A 306 -7.60 9.55 -8.63
N TYR A 307 -7.80 8.27 -8.92
CA TYR A 307 -7.14 7.19 -8.20
C TYR A 307 -5.65 7.09 -8.55
N ASN A 308 -4.81 7.14 -7.52
CA ASN A 308 -3.39 6.83 -7.63
C ASN A 308 -3.11 5.50 -6.91
N MET A 309 -2.82 4.46 -7.66
CA MET A 309 -2.62 3.10 -7.14
C MET A 309 -1.40 2.95 -6.24
N TYR A 310 -0.44 3.86 -6.33
CA TYR A 310 0.75 3.85 -5.48
C TYR A 310 0.48 4.37 -4.08
N ASN A 311 -0.54 5.20 -3.91
CA ASN A 311 -0.86 5.83 -2.64
C ASN A 311 -1.92 5.08 -1.83
N HIS A 312 -2.88 4.42 -2.49
CA HIS A 312 -4.10 3.96 -1.84
C HIS A 312 -4.39 2.49 -2.11
N SER A 313 -4.64 1.74 -1.04
CA SER A 313 -5.08 0.33 -1.08
C SER A 313 -6.48 0.12 -0.48
N SER A 314 -7.04 1.15 0.18
CA SER A 314 -8.31 1.05 0.89
C SER A 314 -9.09 2.34 0.85
N PHE A 315 -10.42 2.21 0.72
CA PHE A 315 -11.37 3.30 0.91
C PHE A 315 -12.31 2.98 2.07
N TYR A 316 -12.60 3.97 2.86
CA TYR A 316 -13.57 3.92 3.95
C TYR A 316 -14.66 4.94 3.68
N ILE A 317 -15.86 4.44 3.40
CA ILE A 317 -17.03 5.25 3.03
C ILE A 317 -17.88 5.46 4.27
N CYS A 318 -18.33 6.67 4.51
CA CYS A 318 -19.05 7.07 5.72
C CYS A 318 -20.19 8.05 5.44
N GLU A 319 -21.21 8.04 6.31
CA GLU A 319 -22.39 8.87 6.19
C GLU A 319 -22.12 10.32 6.61
N THR A 320 -21.31 10.51 7.65
CA THR A 320 -21.06 11.83 8.24
C THR A 320 -19.60 12.21 8.14
N LYS A 321 -19.36 13.46 7.78
CA LYS A 321 -18.05 14.08 7.99
C LYS A 321 -17.94 14.29 9.50
N ASN A 322 -17.17 13.46 10.19
CA ASN A 322 -16.79 13.78 11.56
C ASN A 322 -15.89 15.01 11.54
N SER A 323 -16.49 16.13 11.16
CA SER A 323 -15.93 17.46 11.28
C SER A 323 -15.93 17.82 12.75
N SER A 324 -14.81 18.06 13.31
CA SER A 324 -14.68 18.68 14.64
C SER A 324 -14.72 17.75 15.86
N ILE A 325 -13.98 16.64 15.82
CA ILE A 325 -13.38 16.30 17.10
C ILE A 325 -12.23 17.31 17.24
N THR A 326 -12.52 18.41 17.92
CA THR A 326 -11.52 19.39 18.33
C THR A 326 -10.49 18.66 19.18
N GLU A 327 -9.22 18.92 18.90
CA GLU A 327 -8.13 18.45 19.74
C GLU A 327 -8.37 19.02 21.15
N GLY A 328 -8.53 18.15 22.13
CA GLY A 328 -8.71 18.52 23.53
C GLY A 328 -7.38 18.74 24.24
N ILE A 329 -7.48 19.16 25.50
CA ILE A 329 -6.32 19.28 26.39
C ILE A 329 -5.93 17.87 26.87
N CYS A 330 -4.64 17.59 26.95
CA CYS A 330 -4.14 16.31 27.47
C CYS A 330 -4.63 16.09 28.90
N ILE A 331 -5.30 14.97 29.14
CA ILE A 331 -5.79 14.55 30.47
C ILE A 331 -4.82 13.68 31.23
N ASP A 332 -3.61 13.54 30.72
CA ASP A 332 -2.49 12.82 31.36
C ASP A 332 -2.73 11.31 31.58
N CYS A 333 -3.57 10.67 30.76
CA CYS A 333 -3.90 9.24 30.90
C CYS A 333 -2.74 8.29 30.60
N GLY A 334 -1.75 8.71 29.81
CA GLY A 334 -0.57 7.89 29.43
C GLY A 334 -0.84 6.88 28.30
N ASP A 335 -2.05 6.77 27.75
CA ASP A 335 -2.42 5.78 26.75
C ASP A 335 -1.57 5.84 25.48
N CYS A 336 -1.17 7.03 25.04
CA CYS A 336 -0.30 7.21 23.88
C CYS A 336 1.07 6.53 24.04
N ASN A 337 1.61 6.50 25.26
CA ASN A 337 2.86 5.79 25.58
C ASN A 337 2.61 4.30 25.82
N TYR A 338 1.54 3.96 26.52
CA TYR A 338 1.20 2.57 26.86
C TYR A 338 0.97 1.71 25.60
N TYR A 339 0.23 2.25 24.63
CA TYR A 339 -0.05 1.53 23.37
C TYR A 339 1.03 1.68 22.31
N CYS A 340 2.09 2.47 22.56
CA CYS A 340 3.17 2.65 21.58
C CYS A 340 3.95 1.33 21.38
N PRO A 341 3.92 0.70 20.20
CA PRO A 341 4.52 -0.62 19.98
C PRO A 341 6.05 -0.59 19.99
N VAL A 342 6.64 0.60 19.88
CA VAL A 342 8.12 0.81 19.85
C VAL A 342 8.63 1.64 21.00
N ASN A 343 7.76 2.03 21.95
CA ASN A 343 8.14 2.86 23.12
C ASN A 343 8.80 4.19 22.73
N ALA A 344 8.29 4.87 21.71
CA ALA A 344 8.83 6.14 21.22
C ALA A 344 8.53 7.34 22.13
N ASN A 345 7.71 7.17 23.18
CA ASN A 345 7.26 8.23 24.10
C ASN A 345 6.48 9.39 23.41
N PRO A 346 5.37 9.12 22.70
CA PRO A 346 4.63 10.15 21.99
C PRO A 346 4.15 11.30 22.89
N LYS A 347 3.93 11.06 24.20
CA LYS A 347 3.52 12.07 25.14
C LYS A 347 4.48 13.24 25.23
N ALA A 348 5.79 13.00 25.01
CA ALA A 348 6.80 14.06 25.03
C ALA A 348 6.57 15.15 23.97
N LEU A 349 5.84 14.83 22.87
CA LEU A 349 5.47 15.81 21.84
C LEU A 349 4.48 16.89 22.33
N LEU A 350 3.96 16.75 23.54
CA LEU A 350 3.05 17.74 24.17
C LEU A 350 3.79 18.71 25.09
N ASN A 351 5.04 18.41 25.42
CA ASN A 351 5.87 19.20 26.33
C ASN A 351 6.77 20.15 25.55
N ILE A 352 7.24 21.21 26.23
CA ILE A 352 8.22 22.15 25.69
C ILE A 352 9.57 21.45 25.41
N ASN A 353 9.89 20.38 26.16
CA ASN A 353 11.09 19.56 25.94
C ASN A 353 10.76 18.35 25.09
N ILE A 354 10.83 18.52 23.76
CA ILE A 354 10.58 17.46 22.75
C ILE A 354 11.67 16.37 22.78
N THR A 355 12.81 16.63 23.42
CA THR A 355 14.00 15.74 23.45
C THR A 355 13.72 14.33 23.95
N ASP A 356 12.67 14.11 24.73
CA ASP A 356 12.31 12.78 25.24
C ASP A 356 11.51 11.95 24.23
N PHE A 357 11.09 12.54 23.11
CA PHE A 357 10.47 11.80 22.01
C PHE A 357 11.53 11.13 21.15
N LYS A 358 11.48 9.82 21.07
CA LYS A 358 12.44 9.03 20.30
C LYS A 358 11.98 8.93 18.83
N ILE A 359 12.22 9.99 18.07
CA ILE A 359 11.80 10.11 16.67
C ILE A 359 12.37 8.99 15.79
N ASP A 360 13.60 8.57 16.04
CA ASP A 360 14.32 7.57 15.25
C ASP A 360 13.71 6.17 15.33
N ILE A 361 13.05 5.84 16.43
CA ILE A 361 12.39 4.53 16.58
C ILE A 361 10.89 4.59 16.26
N CYS A 362 10.33 5.77 16.07
CA CYS A 362 8.91 5.92 15.73
C CYS A 362 8.62 5.43 14.31
N ILE A 363 7.70 4.47 14.17
CA ILE A 363 7.28 3.89 12.88
C ILE A 363 6.05 4.57 12.28
N ASN A 364 5.60 5.69 12.84
CA ASN A 364 4.46 6.47 12.38
C ASN A 364 3.14 5.66 12.21
N CYS A 365 2.92 4.65 13.05
CA CYS A 365 1.77 3.74 12.94
C CYS A 365 0.42 4.36 13.31
N GLY A 366 0.38 5.58 13.86
CA GLY A 366 -0.85 6.31 14.21
C GLY A 366 -1.56 5.85 15.48
N ILE A 367 -1.13 4.79 16.14
CA ILE A 367 -1.81 4.23 17.34
C ILE A 367 -1.97 5.28 18.44
N CYS A 368 -0.93 6.07 18.72
CA CYS A 368 -0.98 7.13 19.74
C CYS A 368 -2.07 8.17 19.47
N THR A 369 -2.35 8.48 18.20
CA THR A 369 -3.45 9.36 17.79
C THR A 369 -4.81 8.71 18.00
N VAL A 370 -4.96 7.45 17.56
CA VAL A 370 -6.24 6.70 17.61
C VAL A 370 -6.69 6.43 19.04
N PHE A 371 -5.77 6.07 19.93
CA PHE A 371 -6.06 5.74 21.31
C PHE A 371 -6.11 6.94 22.24
N CYS A 372 -5.85 8.16 21.74
CA CYS A 372 -5.91 9.36 22.57
C CYS A 372 -7.37 9.75 22.91
N PRO A 373 -7.82 9.67 24.16
CA PRO A 373 -9.19 10.04 24.54
C PRO A 373 -9.45 11.55 24.40
N ALA A 374 -8.39 12.37 24.42
CA ALA A 374 -8.46 13.81 24.16
C ALA A 374 -8.31 14.17 22.66
N ASN A 375 -8.30 13.17 21.78
CA ASN A 375 -8.20 13.34 20.32
C ASN A 375 -6.98 14.13 19.82
N ILE A 376 -5.87 14.07 20.55
CA ILE A 376 -4.64 14.75 20.18
C ILE A 376 -4.04 14.12 18.91
N ASP A 377 -3.68 14.99 17.95
CA ASP A 377 -3.09 14.57 16.69
C ASP A 377 -1.57 14.38 16.78
N PHE A 378 -1.16 13.28 17.37
CA PHE A 378 0.26 12.93 17.44
C PHE A 378 0.89 12.71 16.08
N GLN A 379 0.17 12.16 15.09
CA GLN A 379 0.74 11.93 13.75
C GLN A 379 1.13 13.23 13.06
N ASN A 380 0.30 14.25 13.13
CA ASN A 380 0.64 15.55 12.56
C ASN A 380 1.85 16.19 13.29
N ARG A 381 1.94 16.01 14.62
CA ARG A 381 3.10 16.45 15.39
C ARG A 381 4.38 15.71 14.98
N ILE A 382 4.30 14.38 14.80
CA ILE A 382 5.42 13.55 14.33
C ILE A 382 5.87 13.95 12.92
N LYS A 383 4.91 14.22 12.00
CA LYS A 383 5.24 14.69 10.64
C LYS A 383 6.01 16.02 10.69
N LYS A 384 5.56 16.97 11.51
CA LYS A 384 6.25 18.26 11.69
C LYS A 384 7.67 18.11 12.23
N GLU A 385 7.87 17.24 13.24
CA GLU A 385 9.20 16.97 13.80
C GLU A 385 10.15 16.31 12.79
N ARG A 386 9.62 15.54 11.83
CA ARG A 386 10.42 14.95 10.75
C ARG A 386 10.74 15.90 9.61
N GLY A 387 10.18 17.12 9.63
CA GLY A 387 10.38 18.10 8.57
C GLY A 387 9.54 17.84 7.30
N ASN A 388 8.46 17.08 7.44
CA ASN A 388 7.51 16.76 6.35
C ASN A 388 6.21 17.56 6.48
#